data_e1c80ab222ba5a40024a05de8a086b1a
#
_entry.id   e1c80ab222ba5a40024a05de8a086b1a
#
_cell.length_a   1.000
_cell.length_b   1.000
_cell.length_c   1.000
_cell.angle_alpha   90.00
_cell.angle_beta   90.00
_cell.angle_gamma   90.00
#
_symmetry.space_group_name_H-M   'P 1'
#
loop_
_entity.id
_entity.type
_entity.pdbx_description
1 polymer ?
#
loop_
_entity_poly.entity_id
_entity_poly.type
_entity_poly.pdbx_seq_one_letter_code
_entity_poly.pdbx_strand_id
1 'polypeptide(L)'
;MRFWQVALTLFSIIAAPLARAETIDVGGDHGGFVYLYTQKWAKLAAEKVNVRIVGLCASACTLLTGYFPRKDICVTPDAVLGFHAGTFPFVTDALLRIYPEDIRKWIDAHGGLTFQLIWLQRPEIYKFFHKC
;
A
#
# COMPACT_ATOMS: atom_id res chain seq x y z
N MET A 1 64.76 0.51 31.11
CA MET A 1 63.32 0.67 31.27
C MET A 1 62.67 0.96 29.91
N ARG A 2 61.87 0.01 29.39
CA ARG A 2 61.19 0.16 28.13
C ARG A 2 59.75 0.60 28.43
N PHE A 3 59.40 1.82 28.05
CA PHE A 3 58.03 2.31 28.12
C PHE A 3 57.23 1.71 26.93
N TRP A 4 56.27 0.88 27.21
CA TRP A 4 55.29 0.44 26.22
C TRP A 4 54.21 1.53 26.14
N GLN A 5 54.18 2.21 24.98
CA GLN A 5 53.07 3.09 24.65
C GLN A 5 51.93 2.23 24.10
N VAL A 6 50.84 2.15 24.86
CA VAL A 6 49.60 1.53 24.40
C VAL A 6 48.84 2.61 23.59
N ALA A 7 48.85 2.45 22.27
CA ALA A 7 48.01 3.29 21.40
C ALA A 7 46.55 2.85 21.51
N LEU A 8 45.74 3.66 22.19
CA LEU A 8 44.29 3.50 22.14
C LEU A 8 43.77 4.00 20.79
N THR A 9 43.45 3.09 19.90
CA THR A 9 42.69 3.39 18.67
C THR A 9 41.22 3.61 19.04
N LEU A 10 40.80 4.87 19.04
CA LEU A 10 39.38 5.23 19.15
C LEU A 10 38.67 4.80 17.85
N PHE A 11 37.87 3.75 17.94
CA PHE A 11 36.97 3.34 16.87
C PHE A 11 35.77 4.33 16.87
N SER A 12 35.81 5.31 15.97
CA SER A 12 34.66 6.18 15.72
C SER A 12 33.58 5.38 14.99
N ILE A 13 32.54 4.98 15.72
CA ILE A 13 31.34 4.39 15.13
C ILE A 13 30.60 5.53 14.43
N ILE A 14 30.75 5.63 13.12
CA ILE A 14 29.95 6.51 12.29
C ILE A 14 28.57 5.85 12.19
N ALA A 15 27.61 6.34 12.98
CA ALA A 15 26.20 5.97 12.84
C ALA A 15 25.73 6.48 11.47
N ALA A 16 25.50 5.58 10.51
CA ALA A 16 24.87 5.93 9.26
C ALA A 16 23.47 6.47 9.54
N PRO A 17 23.05 7.62 8.94
CA PRO A 17 21.69 8.11 9.12
C PRO A 17 20.72 7.04 8.60
N LEU A 18 19.72 6.67 9.44
CA LEU A 18 18.62 5.78 9.02
C LEU A 18 17.92 6.44 7.83
N ALA A 19 17.99 5.80 6.66
CA ALA A 19 17.29 6.25 5.46
C ALA A 19 15.79 6.30 5.78
N ARG A 20 15.17 7.48 5.58
CA ARG A 20 13.72 7.66 5.74
C ARG A 20 13.02 6.85 4.65
N ALA A 21 11.96 6.11 5.02
CA ALA A 21 11.15 5.40 4.03
C ALA A 21 10.58 6.40 3.02
N GLU A 22 10.68 6.07 1.73
CA GLU A 22 10.06 6.84 0.65
C GLU A 22 8.53 6.80 0.81
N THR A 23 7.85 7.92 0.49
CA THR A 23 6.39 8.00 0.43
C THR A 23 5.98 8.30 -1.01
N ILE A 24 5.06 7.51 -1.54
CA ILE A 24 4.47 7.75 -2.86
C ILE A 24 3.02 8.20 -2.72
N ASP A 25 2.63 9.12 -3.60
CA ASP A 25 1.24 9.56 -3.74
C ASP A 25 0.55 8.72 -4.81
N VAL A 26 -0.65 8.24 -4.47
CA VAL A 26 -1.52 7.49 -5.38
C VAL A 26 -2.82 8.25 -5.55
N GLY A 27 -3.12 8.66 -6.77
CA GLY A 27 -4.34 9.38 -7.12
C GLY A 27 -4.48 9.48 -8.64
N GLY A 28 -5.70 9.73 -9.13
CA GLY A 28 -5.99 9.77 -10.57
C GLY A 28 -5.70 8.45 -11.28
N ASP A 29 -5.70 7.34 -10.58
CA ASP A 29 -5.35 6.02 -11.08
C ASP A 29 -6.62 5.18 -11.31
N HIS A 30 -6.95 4.96 -12.57
CA HIS A 30 -8.14 4.22 -13.01
C HIS A 30 -7.92 2.69 -13.08
N GLY A 31 -6.73 2.22 -12.74
CA GLY A 31 -6.38 0.81 -12.85
C GLY A 31 -5.94 0.40 -14.26
N GLY A 32 -5.93 -0.88 -14.50
CA GLY A 32 -5.45 -1.48 -15.73
C GLY A 32 -5.24 -2.99 -15.58
N PHE A 33 -4.22 -3.51 -16.23
CA PHE A 33 -3.93 -4.94 -16.16
C PHE A 33 -3.51 -5.36 -14.75
N VAL A 34 -4.26 -6.29 -14.18
CA VAL A 34 -4.04 -6.82 -12.81
C VAL A 34 -2.60 -7.29 -12.64
N TYR A 35 -2.04 -8.01 -13.60
CA TYR A 35 -0.67 -8.50 -13.54
C TYR A 35 0.38 -7.39 -13.35
N LEU A 36 0.24 -6.27 -14.07
CA LEU A 36 1.17 -5.15 -13.95
C LEU A 36 1.07 -4.47 -12.58
N TYR A 37 -0.14 -4.34 -12.04
CA TYR A 37 -0.36 -3.77 -10.71
C TYR A 37 0.14 -4.67 -9.60
N THR A 38 -0.05 -5.98 -9.70
CA THR A 38 0.49 -6.93 -8.71
C THR A 38 2.01 -6.84 -8.66
N GLN A 39 2.69 -6.75 -9.79
CA GLN A 39 4.14 -6.59 -9.85
C GLN A 39 4.60 -5.26 -9.27
N LYS A 40 3.95 -4.17 -9.67
CA LYS A 40 4.23 -2.82 -9.18
C LYS A 40 4.11 -2.75 -7.65
N TRP A 41 2.99 -3.20 -7.11
CA TRP A 41 2.73 -3.10 -5.67
C TRP A 41 3.60 -4.05 -4.87
N ALA A 42 3.84 -5.27 -5.35
CA ALA A 42 4.75 -6.21 -4.71
C ALA A 42 6.17 -5.65 -4.59
N LYS A 43 6.67 -5.03 -5.66
CA LYS A 43 8.01 -4.40 -5.68
C LYS A 43 8.09 -3.27 -4.66
N LEU A 44 7.17 -2.32 -4.71
CA LEU A 44 7.17 -1.15 -3.83
C LEU A 44 6.96 -1.53 -2.35
N ALA A 45 6.13 -2.54 -2.08
CA ALA A 45 5.95 -3.06 -0.73
C ALA A 45 7.22 -3.73 -0.19
N ALA A 46 7.95 -4.48 -1.04
CA ALA A 46 9.25 -5.08 -0.69
C ALA A 46 10.31 -4.00 -0.38
N GLU A 47 10.26 -2.86 -1.04
CA GLU A 47 11.10 -1.69 -0.81
C GLU A 47 10.67 -0.89 0.43
N LYS A 48 9.60 -1.30 1.12
CA LYS A 48 9.04 -0.66 2.32
C LYS A 48 8.63 0.80 2.11
N VAL A 49 8.14 1.10 0.93
CA VAL A 49 7.58 2.40 0.58
C VAL A 49 6.28 2.64 1.35
N ASN A 50 6.06 3.85 1.82
CA ASN A 50 4.78 4.29 2.37
C ASN A 50 3.87 4.79 1.25
N VAL A 51 2.57 4.56 1.38
CA VAL A 51 1.56 4.98 0.41
C VAL A 51 0.65 6.03 1.00
N ARG A 52 0.47 7.12 0.28
CA ARG A 52 -0.52 8.16 0.59
C ARG A 52 -1.54 8.20 -0.55
N ILE A 53 -2.79 7.81 -0.26
CA ILE A 53 -3.86 7.87 -1.25
C ILE A 53 -4.43 9.28 -1.24
N VAL A 54 -4.21 10.00 -2.32
CA VAL A 54 -4.53 11.44 -2.43
C VAL A 54 -5.71 11.73 -3.36
N GLY A 55 -6.29 10.72 -3.98
CA GLY A 55 -7.39 10.84 -4.92
C GLY A 55 -7.92 9.49 -5.33
N LEU A 56 -8.38 9.39 -6.57
CA LEU A 56 -8.97 8.17 -7.12
C LEU A 56 -7.92 7.07 -7.27
N CYS A 57 -8.22 5.91 -6.72
CA CYS A 57 -7.54 4.65 -6.96
C CYS A 57 -8.60 3.57 -7.23
N ALA A 58 -8.78 3.22 -8.50
CA ALA A 58 -9.85 2.33 -8.93
C ALA A 58 -9.32 1.05 -9.56
N SER A 59 -10.15 -0.01 -9.55
CA SER A 59 -9.86 -1.28 -10.21
C SER A 59 -8.54 -1.88 -9.72
N ALA A 60 -7.63 -2.28 -10.60
CA ALA A 60 -6.35 -2.89 -10.23
C ALA A 60 -5.49 -2.02 -9.30
N CYS A 61 -5.67 -0.70 -9.30
CA CYS A 61 -5.01 0.18 -8.35
C CYS A 61 -5.30 -0.23 -6.90
N THR A 62 -6.53 -0.62 -6.57
CA THR A 62 -6.96 -0.98 -5.21
C THR A 62 -6.24 -2.20 -4.64
N LEU A 63 -5.55 -2.98 -5.47
CA LEU A 63 -4.75 -4.12 -5.02
C LEU A 63 -3.64 -3.72 -4.06
N LEU A 64 -3.22 -2.45 -4.05
CA LEU A 64 -2.27 -1.94 -3.06
C LEU A 64 -2.70 -2.27 -1.62
N THR A 65 -4.01 -2.33 -1.34
CA THR A 65 -4.53 -2.63 -0.01
C THR A 65 -4.17 -4.02 0.51
N GLY A 66 -3.86 -4.94 -0.39
CA GLY A 66 -3.43 -6.30 -0.06
C GLY A 66 -1.91 -6.51 -0.05
N TYR A 67 -1.14 -5.58 -0.61
CA TYR A 67 0.32 -5.67 -0.69
C TYR A 67 1.05 -4.90 0.40
N PHE A 68 0.52 -3.75 0.80
CA PHE A 68 1.15 -2.91 1.82
C PHE A 68 0.57 -3.21 3.21
N PRO A 69 1.42 -3.23 4.26
CA PRO A 69 0.92 -3.24 5.62
C PRO A 69 -0.01 -2.04 5.85
N ARG A 70 -1.08 -2.25 6.61
CA ARG A 70 -2.09 -1.20 6.86
C ARG A 70 -1.48 0.08 7.45
N LYS A 71 -0.48 -0.06 8.30
CA LYS A 71 0.25 1.06 8.92
C LYS A 71 1.01 1.93 7.91
N ASP A 72 1.32 1.40 6.74
CA ASP A 72 2.09 2.09 5.69
C ASP A 72 1.19 2.75 4.64
N ILE A 73 -0.13 2.70 4.83
CA ILE A 73 -1.13 3.35 3.97
C ILE A 73 -1.87 4.42 4.76
N CYS A 74 -1.84 5.66 4.30
CA CYS A 74 -2.70 6.71 4.81
C CYS A 74 -3.59 7.30 3.71
N VAL A 75 -4.66 7.96 4.11
CA VAL A 75 -5.64 8.55 3.18
C VAL A 75 -5.85 10.03 3.47
N THR A 76 -5.91 10.83 2.40
CA THR A 76 -6.33 12.23 2.47
C THR A 76 -7.85 12.34 2.36
N PRO A 77 -8.46 13.50 2.62
CA PRO A 77 -9.90 13.67 2.45
C PRO A 77 -10.42 13.38 1.04
N ASP A 78 -9.58 13.50 0.02
CA ASP A 78 -9.94 13.25 -1.38
C ASP A 78 -9.73 11.79 -1.82
N ALA A 79 -9.23 10.93 -0.94
CA ALA A 79 -9.02 9.52 -1.23
C ALA A 79 -10.32 8.80 -1.55
N VAL A 80 -10.33 8.09 -2.66
CA VAL A 80 -11.46 7.26 -3.10
C VAL A 80 -10.92 5.95 -3.65
N LEU A 81 -11.40 4.84 -3.09
CA LEU A 81 -11.14 3.51 -3.62
C LEU A 81 -12.34 3.00 -4.39
N GLY A 82 -12.14 2.55 -5.62
CA GLY A 82 -13.18 2.01 -6.49
C GLY A 82 -12.95 0.53 -6.80
N PHE A 83 -13.90 -0.32 -6.43
CA PHE A 83 -13.81 -1.77 -6.59
C PHE A 83 -14.83 -2.25 -7.62
N HIS A 84 -14.41 -3.14 -8.52
CA HIS A 84 -15.30 -3.83 -9.44
C HIS A 84 -14.72 -5.18 -9.87
N ALA A 85 -15.55 -5.99 -10.53
CA ALA A 85 -15.14 -7.29 -11.06
C ALA A 85 -14.14 -7.14 -12.22
N GLY A 86 -13.28 -8.12 -12.39
CA GLY A 86 -12.47 -8.26 -13.60
C GLY A 86 -13.29 -8.69 -14.81
N THR A 87 -12.69 -8.58 -16.00
CA THR A 87 -13.34 -8.98 -17.26
C THR A 87 -13.76 -10.46 -17.27
N PHE A 88 -12.98 -11.32 -16.62
CA PHE A 88 -13.25 -12.75 -16.51
C PHE A 88 -13.42 -13.17 -15.04
N PRO A 89 -14.23 -14.21 -14.75
CA PRO A 89 -14.44 -14.68 -13.37
C PRO A 89 -13.15 -15.03 -12.63
N PHE A 90 -12.16 -15.63 -13.29
CA PHE A 90 -10.88 -15.96 -12.66
C PHE A 90 -10.07 -14.72 -12.24
N VAL A 91 -10.24 -13.60 -12.94
CA VAL A 91 -9.63 -12.32 -12.54
C VAL A 91 -10.28 -11.80 -11.28
N THR A 92 -11.61 -11.83 -11.21
CA THR A 92 -12.36 -11.45 -10.00
C THR A 92 -11.94 -12.29 -8.79
N ASP A 93 -11.80 -13.60 -8.98
CA ASP A 93 -11.33 -14.49 -7.90
C ASP A 93 -9.92 -14.16 -7.46
N ALA A 94 -9.04 -13.78 -8.39
CA ALA A 94 -7.69 -13.34 -8.07
C ALA A 94 -7.68 -12.04 -7.25
N LEU A 95 -8.51 -11.07 -7.62
CA LEU A 95 -8.67 -9.83 -6.86
C LEU A 95 -9.10 -10.11 -5.42
N LEU A 96 -10.13 -10.94 -5.25
CA LEU A 96 -10.66 -11.28 -3.92
C LEU A 96 -9.63 -12.01 -3.04
N ARG A 97 -8.74 -12.81 -3.64
CA ARG A 97 -7.65 -13.44 -2.87
C ARG A 97 -6.60 -12.46 -2.39
N ILE A 98 -6.40 -11.35 -3.08
CA ILE A 98 -5.39 -10.34 -2.72
C ILE A 98 -5.93 -9.36 -1.69
N TYR A 99 -7.20 -8.96 -1.76
CA TYR A 99 -7.78 -8.03 -0.82
C TYR A 99 -7.74 -8.55 0.62
N PRO A 100 -7.45 -7.69 1.62
CA PRO A 100 -7.54 -8.03 3.03
C PRO A 100 -8.96 -8.46 3.41
N GLU A 101 -9.08 -9.24 4.47
CA GLU A 101 -10.37 -9.78 4.92
C GLU A 101 -11.42 -8.70 5.21
N ASP A 102 -11.04 -7.62 5.87
CA ASP A 102 -11.96 -6.53 6.19
C ASP A 102 -12.46 -5.80 4.93
N ILE A 103 -11.61 -5.63 3.93
CA ILE A 103 -12.00 -5.10 2.63
C ILE A 103 -12.95 -6.06 1.90
N ARG A 104 -12.66 -7.37 1.91
CA ARG A 104 -13.58 -8.37 1.33
C ARG A 104 -14.95 -8.35 1.98
N LYS A 105 -15.01 -8.25 3.32
CA LYS A 105 -16.27 -8.15 4.06
C LYS A 105 -17.04 -6.88 3.69
N TRP A 106 -16.34 -5.77 3.52
CA TRP A 106 -16.96 -4.53 3.06
C TRP A 106 -17.50 -4.66 1.64
N ILE A 107 -16.75 -5.26 0.72
CA ILE A 107 -17.19 -5.54 -0.66
C ILE A 107 -18.46 -6.40 -0.64
N ASP A 108 -18.48 -7.49 0.13
CA ASP A 108 -19.63 -8.38 0.24
C ASP A 108 -20.87 -7.65 0.77
N ALA A 109 -20.71 -6.79 1.76
CA ALA A 109 -21.79 -5.98 2.32
C ALA A 109 -22.35 -4.94 1.32
N HIS A 110 -21.61 -4.62 0.26
CA HIS A 110 -21.98 -3.69 -0.79
C HIS A 110 -22.36 -4.38 -2.12
N GLY A 111 -22.72 -5.64 -2.08
CA GLY A 111 -23.22 -6.40 -3.23
C GLY A 111 -22.18 -7.21 -3.98
N GLY A 112 -20.96 -7.31 -3.45
CA GLY A 112 -19.88 -8.06 -4.09
C GLY A 112 -19.24 -7.31 -5.25
N LEU A 113 -18.25 -7.93 -5.90
CA LEU A 113 -17.64 -7.39 -7.11
C LEU A 113 -18.54 -7.67 -8.31
N THR A 114 -18.97 -6.62 -8.96
CA THR A 114 -19.70 -6.63 -10.23
C THR A 114 -19.00 -5.72 -11.23
N PHE A 115 -19.50 -5.60 -12.44
CA PHE A 115 -18.94 -4.64 -13.41
C PHE A 115 -19.20 -3.19 -13.03
N GLN A 116 -20.08 -2.95 -12.06
CA GLN A 116 -20.34 -1.63 -11.52
C GLN A 116 -19.37 -1.33 -10.38
N LEU A 117 -18.76 -0.13 -10.39
CA LEU A 117 -17.89 0.31 -9.32
C LEU A 117 -18.65 0.55 -8.03
N ILE A 118 -18.10 0.07 -6.93
CA ILE A 118 -18.49 0.46 -5.56
C ILE A 118 -17.37 1.30 -4.96
N TRP A 119 -17.74 2.33 -4.23
CA TRP A 119 -16.84 3.38 -3.79
C TRP A 119 -16.64 3.38 -2.28
N LEU A 120 -15.39 3.28 -1.85
CA LEU A 120 -15.01 3.47 -0.45
C LEU A 120 -14.31 4.83 -0.32
N GLN A 121 -14.97 5.76 0.34
CA GLN A 121 -14.52 7.13 0.50
C GLN A 121 -14.89 7.66 1.89
N ARG A 122 -14.52 8.90 2.21
CA ARG A 122 -14.84 9.51 3.50
C ARG A 122 -16.37 9.62 3.73
N PRO A 123 -16.87 9.47 4.96
CA PRO A 123 -16.09 9.21 6.18
C PRO A 123 -15.70 7.73 6.36
N GLU A 124 -16.31 6.82 5.62
CA GLU A 124 -16.22 5.36 5.83
C GLU A 124 -14.79 4.84 5.64
N ILE A 125 -14.03 5.40 4.70
CA ILE A 125 -12.65 4.99 4.43
C ILE A 125 -11.75 5.10 5.67
N TYR A 126 -12.08 6.00 6.60
CA TYR A 126 -11.32 6.19 7.84
C TYR A 126 -11.49 5.05 8.84
N LYS A 127 -12.43 4.14 8.62
CA LYS A 127 -12.56 2.90 9.40
C LYS A 127 -11.50 1.86 9.00
N PHE A 128 -10.91 2.02 7.82
CA PHE A 128 -9.95 1.08 7.25
C PHE A 128 -8.52 1.62 7.24
N PHE A 129 -8.35 2.92 7.04
CA PHE A 129 -7.04 3.55 6.89
C PHE A 129 -6.94 4.79 7.77
N HIS A 130 -5.76 5.01 8.36
CA HIS A 130 -5.53 6.24 9.10
C HIS A 130 -5.42 7.45 8.16
N LYS A 131 -5.76 8.61 8.69
CA LYS A 131 -5.58 9.88 7.99
C LYS A 131 -4.10 10.23 7.88
N CYS A 132 -3.71 10.74 6.73
CA CYS A 132 -2.34 11.23 6.56
C CYS A 132 -2.02 12.40 7.50
#